data_efcb61f5e9f08d633288617f73818f88
#
_entry.id   efcb61f5e9f08d633288617f73818f88
#
_cell.length_a   1.000
_cell.length_b   1.000
_cell.length_c   1.000
_cell.angle_alpha   90.00
_cell.angle_beta   90.00
_cell.angle_gamma   90.00
#
_symmetry.space_group_name_H-M   'P 1'
#
loop_
_entity.id
_entity.type
_entity.pdbx_description
1 polymer ?
#
loop_
_entity_poly.entity_id
_entity_poly.type
_entity_poly.pdbx_seq_one_letter_code
_entity_poly.pdbx_strand_id
1 'polypeptide(L)'
;MTIRNALLATAAMLAAGSSGTAHAAPMYSHVLLISVDGMHGIDLQNYVSSHPASTFAALSANGITYQNAYTTAPSDSFPGMIAQVTGATPLTAGVFYDDSFDRDLYPAGSNCTGPIGTETNVSEAFDKNSALLNGGGVLGHPLSQIDPAQLPLSNKSGKCMPVYPHQLIFTNTIFEVIKAAGLRTAWSDKHPAYEILNGPSGHGIDDLYTPEINSANILGGAGDNTKSFNAVSAYDQNKVDAVIHEIDGFDSVGQHYVGMPAIFGMNFQSVSIGQKLAASGPTDPAGLVGGYADANATPNNALAQELAYVDGALGQIVAELKARNVYDSTLIIVSAKHGQSPIDGTTRTTRDDSQFFPQTPGYGFHIADDVLLLWLDPVQQAAQKGAALKYLQSVAAAANLQVLYTGEQLAASHIYKNPLHNGKAPDFVGLPYHGTIYTTGTKLSEHGGFSDDDRHVAMVVSGAMLAHHGVVTAPVQTTQIAPTILTALGLDPNALKGVQKEHTQILPALFK
;
A
#
# COMPACT_ATOMS: atom_id res chain seq x y z
N MET A 1 10.97 -85.19 -23.89
CA MET A 1 11.50 -84.25 -24.91
C MET A 1 10.93 -82.88 -24.66
N THR A 2 11.75 -82.00 -24.13
CA THR A 2 11.46 -80.71 -23.56
C THR A 2 11.50 -79.63 -24.62
N ILE A 3 10.51 -78.73 -24.60
CA ILE A 3 10.65 -77.38 -25.22
C ILE A 3 10.17 -76.34 -24.27
N ARG A 4 11.12 -75.43 -23.83
CA ARG A 4 10.92 -74.25 -23.03
C ARG A 4 10.35 -73.12 -23.89
N ASN A 5 9.26 -72.52 -23.48
CA ASN A 5 8.81 -71.21 -24.00
C ASN A 5 9.26 -70.11 -23.05
N ALA A 6 10.06 -69.15 -23.54
CA ALA A 6 10.46 -67.96 -22.91
C ALA A 6 9.39 -66.86 -23.11
N LEU A 7 8.81 -66.32 -22.03
CA LEU A 7 7.99 -65.12 -22.07
C LEU A 7 8.93 -63.89 -21.97
N LEU A 8 8.92 -63.07 -23.01
CA LEU A 8 9.43 -61.67 -22.95
C LEU A 8 8.35 -60.77 -22.34
N ALA A 9 8.59 -60.25 -21.18
CA ALA A 9 7.82 -59.17 -20.57
C ALA A 9 8.37 -57.84 -21.06
N THR A 10 7.62 -57.14 -21.91
CA THR A 10 7.89 -55.74 -22.32
C THR A 10 7.36 -54.80 -21.24
N ALA A 11 8.24 -54.18 -20.45
CA ALA A 11 7.88 -53.11 -19.54
C ALA A 11 7.70 -51.82 -20.35
N ALA A 12 6.47 -51.37 -20.52
CA ALA A 12 6.17 -50.04 -21.01
C ALA A 12 6.36 -49.04 -19.86
N MET A 13 7.43 -48.22 -19.89
CA MET A 13 7.57 -47.05 -19.06
C MET A 13 6.59 -45.99 -19.56
N LEU A 14 5.52 -45.73 -18.80
CA LEU A 14 4.77 -44.48 -18.92
C LEU A 14 5.63 -43.34 -18.38
N ALA A 15 6.20 -42.54 -19.28
CA ALA A 15 6.72 -41.24 -18.95
C ALA A 15 5.51 -40.31 -18.67
N ALA A 16 5.21 -40.08 -17.40
CA ALA A 16 4.31 -39.01 -17.01
C ALA A 16 5.01 -37.70 -17.37
N GLY A 17 4.69 -37.13 -18.51
CA GLY A 17 5.08 -35.77 -18.89
C GLY A 17 4.39 -34.80 -17.96
N SER A 18 5.11 -34.26 -16.99
CA SER A 18 4.69 -33.03 -16.30
C SER A 18 4.64 -31.93 -17.37
N SER A 19 3.44 -31.51 -17.76
CA SER A 19 3.24 -30.27 -18.51
C SER A 19 3.64 -29.07 -17.62
N GLY A 20 4.94 -28.85 -17.48
CA GLY A 20 5.45 -27.61 -16.96
C GLY A 20 5.04 -26.51 -17.93
N THR A 21 4.26 -25.54 -17.46
CA THR A 21 4.04 -24.29 -18.18
C THR A 21 5.42 -23.72 -18.47
N ALA A 22 5.80 -23.63 -19.75
CA ALA A 22 7.04 -22.99 -20.13
C ALA A 22 6.97 -21.52 -19.74
N HIS A 23 7.64 -21.14 -18.67
CA HIS A 23 7.82 -19.74 -18.30
C HIS A 23 8.74 -19.08 -19.33
N ALA A 24 8.45 -17.85 -19.72
CA ALA A 24 9.39 -17.06 -20.50
C ALA A 24 10.70 -16.91 -19.72
N ALA A 25 11.83 -16.80 -20.41
CA ALA A 25 13.07 -16.49 -19.72
C ALA A 25 12.94 -15.15 -19.01
N PRO A 26 13.35 -15.01 -17.72
CA PRO A 26 13.27 -13.75 -17.01
C PRO A 26 14.13 -12.69 -17.71
N MET A 27 13.57 -11.49 -17.87
CA MET A 27 14.33 -10.34 -18.36
C MET A 27 15.20 -9.74 -17.25
N TYR A 28 14.70 -9.77 -16.02
CA TYR A 28 15.41 -9.29 -14.83
C TYR A 28 15.45 -10.41 -13.79
N SER A 29 16.56 -10.50 -13.07
CA SER A 29 16.71 -11.43 -11.94
C SER A 29 16.06 -10.88 -10.66
N HIS A 30 15.96 -9.56 -10.58
CA HIS A 30 15.50 -8.85 -9.41
C HIS A 30 14.58 -7.70 -9.80
N VAL A 31 13.62 -7.37 -8.93
CA VAL A 31 12.81 -6.17 -9.00
C VAL A 31 12.91 -5.45 -7.65
N LEU A 32 13.26 -4.18 -7.69
CA LEU A 32 13.20 -3.25 -6.56
C LEU A 32 11.95 -2.40 -6.71
N LEU A 33 10.99 -2.54 -5.80
CA LEU A 33 9.80 -1.71 -5.72
C LEU A 33 9.95 -0.70 -4.59
N ILE A 34 9.89 0.58 -4.92
CA ILE A 34 9.91 1.68 -3.96
C ILE A 34 8.57 2.39 -4.02
N SER A 35 7.92 2.52 -2.87
CA SER A 35 6.72 3.33 -2.70
C SER A 35 7.04 4.54 -1.82
N VAL A 36 6.65 5.74 -2.22
CA VAL A 36 6.88 6.98 -1.47
C VAL A 36 5.54 7.60 -1.14
N ASP A 37 5.07 7.43 0.10
CA ASP A 37 3.76 7.92 0.51
C ASP A 37 3.64 9.44 0.31
N GLY A 38 2.54 9.86 -0.30
CA GLY A 38 2.24 11.25 -0.60
C GLY A 38 2.89 11.81 -1.88
N MET A 39 3.83 11.11 -2.52
CA MET A 39 4.57 11.68 -3.65
C MET A 39 3.73 11.79 -4.91
N HIS A 40 3.40 13.03 -5.30
CA HIS A 40 2.65 13.31 -6.53
C HIS A 40 3.52 13.21 -7.78
N GLY A 41 2.88 13.04 -8.94
CA GLY A 41 3.55 13.12 -10.24
C GLY A 41 4.24 14.48 -10.46
N ILE A 42 3.63 15.58 -9.98
CA ILE A 42 4.19 16.93 -10.06
C ILE A 42 5.42 17.10 -9.15
N ASP A 43 5.49 16.43 -7.99
CA ASP A 43 6.67 16.47 -7.10
C ASP A 43 7.89 15.89 -7.82
N LEU A 44 7.72 14.72 -8.44
CA LEU A 44 8.77 14.09 -9.22
C LEU A 44 9.22 14.98 -10.39
N GLN A 45 8.27 15.55 -11.12
CA GLN A 45 8.57 16.41 -12.26
C GLN A 45 9.34 17.66 -11.85
N ASN A 46 8.90 18.34 -10.80
CA ASN A 46 9.54 19.55 -10.26
C ASN A 46 10.94 19.23 -9.71
N TYR A 47 11.06 18.10 -8.97
CA TYR A 47 12.33 17.70 -8.38
C TYR A 47 13.37 17.36 -9.46
N VAL A 48 13.03 16.54 -10.44
CA VAL A 48 13.91 16.18 -11.56
C VAL A 48 14.34 17.42 -12.35
N SER A 49 13.42 18.35 -12.59
CA SER A 49 13.70 19.58 -13.35
C SER A 49 14.67 20.51 -12.61
N SER A 50 14.52 20.61 -11.28
CA SER A 50 15.36 21.49 -10.44
C SER A 50 16.67 20.83 -9.98
N HIS A 51 16.77 19.49 -10.01
CA HIS A 51 17.93 18.70 -9.56
C HIS A 51 18.37 17.70 -10.63
N PRO A 52 18.94 18.17 -11.78
CA PRO A 52 19.25 17.29 -12.92
C PRO A 52 20.38 16.27 -12.64
N ALA A 53 21.11 16.40 -11.52
CA ALA A 53 22.11 15.43 -11.08
C ALA A 53 21.59 14.47 -9.98
N SER A 54 20.31 14.51 -9.65
CA SER A 54 19.68 13.66 -8.63
C SER A 54 19.53 12.21 -9.08
N THR A 55 19.29 11.33 -8.11
CA THR A 55 18.99 9.91 -8.37
C THR A 55 17.66 9.78 -9.15
N PHE A 56 16.62 10.53 -8.78
CA PHE A 56 15.37 10.57 -9.54
C PHE A 56 15.58 10.97 -10.99
N ALA A 57 16.43 11.99 -11.26
CA ALA A 57 16.75 12.40 -12.63
C ALA A 57 17.50 11.30 -13.40
N ALA A 58 18.43 10.62 -12.75
CA ALA A 58 19.17 9.51 -13.36
C ALA A 58 18.25 8.31 -13.67
N LEU A 59 17.34 7.93 -12.75
CA LEU A 59 16.37 6.87 -12.98
C LEU A 59 15.40 7.24 -14.10
N SER A 60 14.91 8.48 -14.15
CA SER A 60 14.03 8.99 -15.22
C SER A 60 14.71 8.99 -16.58
N ALA A 61 15.97 9.41 -16.64
CA ALA A 61 16.75 9.45 -17.88
C ALA A 61 17.07 8.05 -18.44
N ASN A 62 17.29 7.05 -17.53
CA ASN A 62 17.56 5.67 -17.89
C ASN A 62 16.32 4.77 -17.85
N GLY A 63 15.12 5.35 -17.88
CA GLY A 63 13.86 4.65 -17.74
C GLY A 63 12.69 5.30 -18.46
N ILE A 64 11.50 4.95 -18.03
CA ILE A 64 10.23 5.52 -18.44
C ILE A 64 9.60 6.24 -17.26
N THR A 65 9.30 7.53 -17.44
CA THR A 65 8.44 8.30 -16.53
C THR A 65 7.01 8.29 -17.04
N TYR A 66 6.08 7.78 -16.24
CA TYR A 66 4.64 7.80 -16.53
C TYR A 66 4.06 9.09 -15.99
N GLN A 67 3.79 10.04 -16.88
CA GLN A 67 3.36 11.38 -16.48
C GLN A 67 1.94 11.40 -15.91
N ASN A 68 1.10 10.46 -16.31
CA ASN A 68 -0.30 10.38 -15.89
C ASN A 68 -0.55 9.04 -15.19
N ALA A 69 0.13 8.82 -14.06
CA ALA A 69 -0.03 7.64 -13.21
C ALA A 69 -1.01 7.92 -12.08
N TYR A 70 -2.01 7.04 -11.92
CA TYR A 70 -3.06 7.19 -10.91
C TYR A 70 -3.09 5.98 -9.98
N THR A 71 -3.26 6.25 -8.69
CA THR A 71 -3.57 5.20 -7.70
C THR A 71 -5.06 4.90 -7.66
N THR A 72 -5.45 3.91 -6.85
CA THR A 72 -6.86 3.51 -6.66
C THR A 72 -7.66 4.57 -5.90
N ALA A 73 -8.98 4.40 -5.84
CA ALA A 73 -9.89 5.17 -5.00
C ALA A 73 -10.63 4.20 -4.04
N PRO A 74 -10.63 4.45 -2.73
CA PRO A 74 -9.97 5.57 -2.05
C PRO A 74 -8.44 5.52 -2.16
N SER A 75 -7.82 6.68 -2.06
CA SER A 75 -6.38 6.87 -2.22
C SER A 75 -5.67 6.79 -0.86
N ASP A 76 -5.76 5.63 -0.24
CA ASP A 76 -5.19 5.37 1.08
C ASP A 76 -4.02 4.38 1.03
N SER A 77 -3.25 4.31 2.11
CA SER A 77 -2.03 3.51 2.23
C SER A 77 -2.25 2.03 1.93
N PHE A 78 -3.31 1.41 2.49
CA PHE A 78 -3.55 -0.02 2.33
C PHE A 78 -4.12 -0.37 0.95
N PRO A 79 -5.25 0.21 0.48
CA PRO A 79 -5.72 -0.07 -0.88
C PRO A 79 -4.68 0.29 -1.95
N GLY A 80 -3.90 1.38 -1.75
CA GLY A 80 -2.84 1.78 -2.67
C GLY A 80 -1.70 0.76 -2.76
N MET A 81 -1.20 0.26 -1.62
CA MET A 81 -0.16 -0.77 -1.63
C MET A 81 -0.67 -2.11 -2.16
N ILE A 82 -1.87 -2.51 -1.75
CA ILE A 82 -2.52 -3.73 -2.24
C ILE A 82 -2.70 -3.68 -3.75
N ALA A 83 -3.05 -2.53 -4.32
CA ALA A 83 -3.14 -2.36 -5.76
C ALA A 83 -1.82 -2.64 -6.48
N GLN A 84 -0.70 -2.15 -5.93
CA GLN A 84 0.65 -2.35 -6.49
C GLN A 84 1.10 -3.81 -6.46
N VAL A 85 0.60 -4.62 -5.53
CA VAL A 85 1.07 -6.01 -5.36
C VAL A 85 0.05 -7.07 -5.77
N THR A 86 -1.19 -6.69 -6.12
CA THR A 86 -2.24 -7.64 -6.54
C THR A 86 -2.74 -7.43 -7.95
N GLY A 87 -2.52 -6.24 -8.51
CA GLY A 87 -3.13 -5.82 -9.77
C GLY A 87 -4.64 -5.59 -9.68
N ALA A 88 -5.18 -5.35 -8.46
CA ALA A 88 -6.61 -5.21 -8.20
C ALA A 88 -6.93 -3.90 -7.47
N THR A 89 -8.12 -3.35 -7.76
CA THR A 89 -8.71 -2.24 -7.01
C THR A 89 -9.44 -2.76 -5.75
N PRO A 90 -9.90 -1.89 -4.84
CA PRO A 90 -10.74 -2.27 -3.70
C PRO A 90 -11.97 -3.10 -4.07
N LEU A 91 -12.52 -2.92 -5.28
CA LEU A 91 -13.64 -3.72 -5.82
C LEU A 91 -13.37 -5.23 -5.74
N THR A 92 -12.14 -5.64 -6.02
CA THR A 92 -11.74 -7.04 -6.08
C THR A 92 -10.90 -7.46 -4.88
N ALA A 93 -10.03 -6.60 -4.39
CA ALA A 93 -9.17 -6.89 -3.23
C ALA A 93 -9.93 -6.90 -1.91
N GLY A 94 -11.00 -6.09 -1.77
CA GLY A 94 -11.87 -6.06 -0.59
C GLY A 94 -11.29 -5.27 0.59
N VAL A 95 -10.29 -4.43 0.37
CA VAL A 95 -9.72 -3.52 1.36
C VAL A 95 -9.95 -2.10 0.88
N PHE A 96 -10.65 -1.29 1.68
CA PHE A 96 -11.10 0.04 1.29
C PHE A 96 -10.28 1.15 1.93
N TYR A 97 -9.76 0.92 3.13
CA TYR A 97 -9.01 1.91 3.91
C TYR A 97 -8.13 1.19 4.94
N ASP A 98 -7.18 1.87 5.57
CA ASP A 98 -6.41 1.36 6.71
C ASP A 98 -7.31 1.17 7.95
N ASP A 99 -8.30 2.03 8.10
CA ASP A 99 -9.34 1.90 9.12
C ASP A 99 -10.71 1.79 8.45
N SER A 100 -11.35 0.65 8.61
CA SER A 100 -12.60 0.30 7.94
C SER A 100 -13.51 -0.52 8.85
N PHE A 101 -14.67 -0.91 8.35
CA PHE A 101 -15.65 -1.70 9.10
C PHE A 101 -16.02 -2.98 8.37
N ASP A 102 -15.98 -4.10 9.07
CA ASP A 102 -16.44 -5.39 8.55
C ASP A 102 -17.68 -5.89 9.33
N ARG A 103 -18.81 -5.94 8.63
CA ARG A 103 -20.11 -6.39 9.19
C ARG A 103 -20.16 -7.88 9.45
N ASP A 104 -19.20 -8.65 8.95
CA ASP A 104 -19.14 -10.11 9.07
C ASP A 104 -18.23 -10.56 10.21
N LEU A 105 -17.58 -9.65 10.92
CA LEU A 105 -16.66 -9.92 12.01
C LEU A 105 -17.23 -9.47 13.36
N TYR A 106 -16.72 -10.05 14.41
CA TYR A 106 -17.03 -9.69 15.79
C TYR A 106 -15.89 -8.86 16.40
N PRO A 107 -16.20 -7.96 17.35
CA PRO A 107 -15.17 -7.20 18.06
C PRO A 107 -14.16 -8.11 18.77
N ALA A 108 -12.93 -7.62 18.88
CA ALA A 108 -11.89 -8.24 19.70
C ALA A 108 -12.41 -8.51 21.12
N GLY A 109 -12.05 -9.64 21.72
CA GLY A 109 -12.45 -10.03 23.09
C GLY A 109 -13.92 -10.46 23.25
N SER A 110 -14.77 -10.39 22.23
CA SER A 110 -16.21 -10.73 22.32
C SER A 110 -16.50 -12.23 22.40
N ASN A 111 -15.49 -13.09 22.17
CA ASN A 111 -15.67 -14.55 22.01
C ASN A 111 -16.72 -14.93 20.94
N CYS A 112 -16.86 -14.12 19.89
CA CYS A 112 -17.87 -14.23 18.84
C CYS A 112 -19.30 -14.26 19.39
N THR A 113 -19.58 -13.50 20.43
CA THR A 113 -20.90 -13.32 21.04
C THR A 113 -21.30 -11.85 21.01
N GLY A 114 -22.61 -11.57 21.08
CA GLY A 114 -23.12 -10.21 21.01
C GLY A 114 -23.27 -9.68 19.57
N PRO A 115 -23.33 -8.35 19.37
CA PRO A 115 -23.49 -7.74 18.06
C PRO A 115 -22.34 -8.10 17.12
N ILE A 116 -22.69 -8.37 15.86
CA ILE A 116 -21.73 -8.53 14.77
C ILE A 116 -21.49 -7.18 14.11
N GLY A 117 -20.34 -7.01 13.50
CA GLY A 117 -19.87 -5.75 12.92
C GLY A 117 -18.84 -5.09 13.83
N THR A 118 -17.65 -4.85 13.28
CA THR A 118 -16.55 -4.23 14.04
C THR A 118 -15.63 -3.44 13.12
N GLU A 119 -15.00 -2.43 13.67
CA GLU A 119 -13.84 -1.74 13.11
C GLU A 119 -12.70 -2.74 12.83
N THR A 120 -12.02 -2.54 11.72
CA THR A 120 -10.82 -3.28 11.32
C THR A 120 -9.73 -2.27 11.01
N ASN A 121 -8.99 -1.88 12.06
CA ASN A 121 -7.93 -0.91 11.97
C ASN A 121 -6.59 -1.61 11.74
N VAL A 122 -6.11 -1.62 10.49
CA VAL A 122 -4.85 -2.26 10.09
C VAL A 122 -3.64 -1.32 10.26
N SER A 123 -3.49 -0.76 11.46
CA SER A 123 -2.40 0.12 11.86
C SER A 123 -1.74 -0.40 13.14
N GLU A 124 -1.16 0.49 13.94
CA GLU A 124 -0.57 0.19 15.25
C GLU A 124 -1.56 -0.37 16.29
N ALA A 125 -2.86 -0.30 15.99
CA ALA A 125 -3.90 -0.85 16.87
C ALA A 125 -3.78 -2.37 17.08
N PHE A 126 -3.12 -3.06 16.18
CA PHE A 126 -2.89 -4.51 16.29
C PHE A 126 -1.59 -4.88 16.99
N ASP A 127 -0.75 -3.94 17.34
CA ASP A 127 0.57 -4.20 17.94
C ASP A 127 0.48 -4.66 19.39
N LYS A 128 1.39 -5.54 19.80
CA LYS A 128 1.57 -5.89 21.22
C LYS A 128 1.99 -4.68 22.07
N ASN A 129 2.82 -3.81 21.46
CA ASN A 129 3.26 -2.57 22.08
C ASN A 129 3.73 -1.59 21.00
N SER A 130 2.84 -0.73 20.55
CA SER A 130 3.10 0.29 19.52
C SER A 130 4.13 1.35 19.94
N ALA A 131 4.44 1.50 21.24
CA ALA A 131 5.49 2.40 21.70
C ALA A 131 6.92 1.90 21.38
N LEU A 132 7.07 0.65 20.97
CA LEU A 132 8.36 0.03 20.63
C LEU A 132 8.51 -0.08 19.11
N LEU A 133 9.70 0.23 18.60
CA LEU A 133 10.00 0.13 17.17
C LEU A 133 9.72 -1.28 16.59
N ASN A 134 9.87 -2.31 17.39
CA ASN A 134 9.57 -3.69 17.03
C ASN A 134 8.13 -4.10 17.34
N GLY A 135 7.20 -3.18 17.58
CA GLY A 135 5.79 -3.48 17.89
C GLY A 135 5.57 -4.39 19.11
N GLY A 136 6.62 -4.60 19.94
CA GLY A 136 6.60 -5.55 21.07
C GLY A 136 6.90 -7.01 20.69
N GLY A 137 7.42 -7.26 19.49
CA GLY A 137 7.81 -8.58 18.98
C GLY A 137 9.23 -8.63 18.44
N VAL A 138 9.42 -9.28 17.29
CA VAL A 138 10.71 -9.45 16.61
C VAL A 138 10.60 -8.85 15.21
N LEU A 139 11.51 -7.93 14.84
CA LEU A 139 11.62 -7.39 13.50
C LEU A 139 11.91 -8.51 12.48
N GLY A 140 11.34 -8.41 11.28
CA GLY A 140 11.35 -9.47 10.28
C GLY A 140 10.28 -10.56 10.50
N HIS A 141 9.57 -10.53 11.62
CA HIS A 141 8.54 -11.52 12.00
C HIS A 141 7.23 -10.83 12.44
N PRO A 142 6.45 -10.21 11.55
CA PRO A 142 5.31 -9.35 11.90
C PRO A 142 4.24 -10.07 12.73
N LEU A 143 3.99 -11.36 12.51
CA LEU A 143 3.04 -12.12 13.35
C LEU A 143 3.47 -12.18 14.82
N SER A 144 4.77 -12.06 15.12
CA SER A 144 5.27 -11.96 16.49
C SER A 144 5.02 -10.60 17.13
N GLN A 145 4.80 -9.57 16.32
CA GLN A 145 4.56 -8.20 16.75
C GLN A 145 3.07 -7.94 17.00
N ILE A 146 2.18 -8.66 16.31
CA ILE A 146 0.72 -8.54 16.42
C ILE A 146 0.22 -9.22 17.70
N ASP A 147 -0.69 -8.55 18.44
CA ASP A 147 -1.41 -9.10 19.57
C ASP A 147 -2.72 -9.74 19.10
N PRO A 148 -2.88 -11.08 19.18
CA PRO A 148 -4.13 -11.73 18.79
C PRO A 148 -5.35 -11.26 19.59
N ALA A 149 -5.17 -10.69 20.78
CA ALA A 149 -6.25 -10.18 21.61
C ALA A 149 -6.85 -8.86 21.08
N GLN A 150 -6.12 -8.14 20.22
CA GLN A 150 -6.57 -6.91 19.58
C GLN A 150 -7.27 -7.17 18.24
N LEU A 151 -7.16 -8.40 17.70
CA LEU A 151 -7.71 -8.71 16.38
C LEU A 151 -9.23 -8.92 16.41
N PRO A 152 -9.95 -8.53 15.36
CA PRO A 152 -11.35 -8.89 15.19
C PRO A 152 -11.49 -10.41 15.10
N LEU A 153 -12.68 -10.91 15.40
CA LEU A 153 -12.94 -12.35 15.52
C LEU A 153 -13.91 -12.83 14.42
N SER A 154 -13.75 -14.09 14.02
CA SER A 154 -14.66 -14.77 13.10
C SER A 154 -15.02 -16.15 13.60
N ASN A 155 -16.30 -16.56 13.44
CA ASN A 155 -16.78 -17.91 13.71
C ASN A 155 -17.11 -18.71 12.42
N LYS A 156 -16.72 -18.21 11.25
CA LYS A 156 -17.02 -18.84 9.95
C LYS A 156 -16.48 -20.28 9.83
N SER A 157 -15.44 -20.63 10.56
CA SER A 157 -14.88 -21.99 10.63
C SER A 157 -15.57 -22.91 11.65
N GLY A 158 -16.62 -22.46 12.32
CA GLY A 158 -17.28 -23.16 13.44
C GLY A 158 -16.54 -23.03 14.77
N LYS A 159 -15.44 -22.27 14.81
CA LYS A 159 -14.71 -21.87 16.00
C LYS A 159 -14.48 -20.37 15.98
N CYS A 160 -14.56 -19.74 17.15
CA CYS A 160 -14.22 -18.33 17.28
C CYS A 160 -12.69 -18.16 17.23
N MET A 161 -12.20 -17.47 16.20
CA MET A 161 -10.77 -17.31 15.94
C MET A 161 -10.45 -15.87 15.60
N PRO A 162 -9.27 -15.35 15.98
CA PRO A 162 -8.80 -14.04 15.52
C PRO A 162 -8.59 -14.05 14.01
N VAL A 163 -8.88 -12.91 13.38
CA VAL A 163 -8.69 -12.67 11.95
C VAL A 163 -7.44 -11.81 11.77
N TYR A 164 -6.38 -12.41 11.25
CA TYR A 164 -5.13 -11.72 10.97
C TYR A 164 -5.22 -10.85 9.70
N PRO A 165 -4.36 -9.84 9.54
CA PRO A 165 -4.41 -8.93 8.40
C PRO A 165 -4.42 -9.64 7.04
N HIS A 166 -3.61 -10.68 6.82
CA HIS A 166 -3.60 -11.46 5.57
C HIS A 166 -4.95 -12.11 5.22
N GLN A 167 -5.83 -12.31 6.20
CA GLN A 167 -7.17 -12.87 5.99
C GLN A 167 -8.21 -11.81 5.58
N LEU A 168 -7.85 -10.53 5.63
CA LEU A 168 -8.72 -9.44 5.23
C LEU A 168 -8.71 -9.19 3.71
N ILE A 169 -7.70 -9.68 2.99
CA ILE A 169 -7.57 -9.53 1.55
C ILE A 169 -8.17 -10.73 0.80
N PHE A 170 -8.83 -10.47 -0.36
CA PHE A 170 -9.52 -11.50 -1.14
C PHE A 170 -8.74 -12.03 -2.34
N THR A 171 -7.62 -11.38 -2.68
CA THR A 171 -6.78 -11.73 -3.82
C THR A 171 -5.39 -12.14 -3.35
N ASN A 172 -4.73 -12.99 -4.14
CA ASN A 172 -3.32 -13.28 -3.91
C ASN A 172 -2.42 -12.12 -4.37
N THR A 173 -1.19 -12.11 -3.87
CA THR A 173 -0.19 -11.09 -4.13
C THR A 173 0.93 -11.58 -5.03
N ILE A 174 1.71 -10.66 -5.60
CA ILE A 174 2.95 -11.00 -6.33
C ILE A 174 3.89 -11.83 -5.47
N PHE A 175 3.94 -11.56 -4.16
CA PHE A 175 4.81 -12.29 -3.23
C PHE A 175 4.46 -13.78 -3.20
N GLU A 176 3.16 -14.12 -3.11
CA GLU A 176 2.73 -15.52 -3.16
C GLU A 176 3.09 -16.19 -4.49
N VAL A 177 2.92 -15.47 -5.62
CA VAL A 177 3.23 -16.00 -6.96
C VAL A 177 4.72 -16.22 -7.13
N ILE A 178 5.54 -15.24 -6.74
CA ILE A 178 7.01 -15.30 -6.85
C ILE A 178 7.57 -16.41 -5.95
N LYS A 179 7.09 -16.49 -4.70
CA LYS A 179 7.49 -17.55 -3.77
C LYS A 179 7.08 -18.94 -4.25
N ALA A 180 5.89 -19.09 -4.82
CA ALA A 180 5.45 -20.35 -5.41
C ALA A 180 6.32 -20.80 -6.61
N ALA A 181 7.01 -19.86 -7.27
CA ALA A 181 8.01 -20.15 -8.30
C ALA A 181 9.40 -20.53 -7.71
N GLY A 182 9.54 -20.59 -6.38
CA GLY A 182 10.78 -20.93 -5.70
C GLY A 182 11.77 -19.76 -5.56
N LEU A 183 11.30 -18.52 -5.76
CA LEU A 183 12.10 -17.31 -5.67
C LEU A 183 11.87 -16.62 -4.31
N ARG A 184 12.94 -16.03 -3.74
CA ARG A 184 12.87 -15.33 -2.44
C ARG A 184 12.17 -13.99 -2.58
N THR A 185 11.41 -13.61 -1.54
CA THR A 185 10.61 -12.38 -1.48
C THR A 185 10.92 -11.60 -0.20
N ALA A 186 10.98 -10.28 -0.30
CA ALA A 186 11.17 -9.40 0.86
C ALA A 186 10.39 -8.09 0.69
N TRP A 187 9.99 -7.48 1.80
CA TRP A 187 9.33 -6.17 1.81
C TRP A 187 9.54 -5.45 3.15
N SER A 188 9.58 -4.12 3.12
CA SER A 188 9.66 -3.30 4.33
C SER A 188 8.59 -2.22 4.33
N ASP A 189 7.80 -2.13 5.42
CA ASP A 189 6.73 -1.13 5.58
C ASP A 189 6.63 -0.60 7.02
N LYS A 190 5.62 0.23 7.31
CA LYS A 190 5.53 1.08 8.50
C LYS A 190 4.81 0.50 9.72
N HIS A 191 4.07 -0.60 9.56
CA HIS A 191 3.32 -1.26 10.64
C HIS A 191 3.38 -2.78 10.53
N PRO A 192 3.39 -3.53 11.62
CA PRO A 192 3.21 -4.99 11.61
C PRO A 192 1.97 -5.45 10.85
N ALA A 193 0.90 -4.65 10.81
CA ALA A 193 -0.32 -4.91 10.05
C ALA A 193 -0.10 -5.03 8.53
N TYR A 194 1.04 -4.57 7.98
CA TYR A 194 1.44 -4.87 6.60
C TYR A 194 1.73 -6.36 6.36
N GLU A 195 1.58 -7.19 7.38
CA GLU A 195 1.44 -8.63 7.26
C GLU A 195 0.34 -9.04 6.26
N ILE A 196 -0.63 -8.16 5.99
CA ILE A 196 -1.65 -8.32 4.94
C ILE A 196 -1.04 -8.61 3.56
N LEU A 197 0.16 -8.13 3.27
CA LEU A 197 0.84 -8.32 1.98
C LEU A 197 1.34 -9.75 1.76
N ASN A 198 1.39 -10.59 2.81
CA ASN A 198 1.60 -12.02 2.69
C ASN A 198 0.53 -12.72 1.82
N GLY A 199 -0.59 -12.01 1.55
CA GLY A 199 -1.72 -12.57 0.83
C GLY A 199 -2.49 -13.60 1.65
N PRO A 200 -3.61 -14.14 1.13
CA PRO A 200 -4.51 -15.05 1.86
C PRO A 200 -3.84 -16.29 2.46
N SER A 201 -2.68 -16.70 1.97
CA SER A 201 -1.91 -17.81 2.57
C SER A 201 -1.22 -17.45 3.89
N GLY A 202 -0.99 -16.16 4.16
CA GLY A 202 -0.20 -15.66 5.28
C GLY A 202 1.30 -15.91 5.17
N HIS A 203 1.81 -16.32 4.00
CA HIS A 203 3.19 -16.79 3.81
C HIS A 203 3.85 -16.32 2.53
N GLY A 204 3.35 -15.26 1.87
CA GLY A 204 3.88 -14.79 0.59
C GLY A 204 5.26 -14.15 0.67
N ILE A 205 5.62 -13.56 1.81
CA ILE A 205 6.87 -12.83 2.00
C ILE A 205 7.79 -13.64 2.91
N ASP A 206 9.04 -13.87 2.47
CA ASP A 206 10.05 -14.62 3.25
C ASP A 206 10.66 -13.74 4.33
N ASP A 207 10.83 -12.43 4.07
CA ASP A 207 11.38 -11.46 5.00
C ASP A 207 10.54 -10.18 4.98
N LEU A 208 9.75 -9.97 6.01
CA LEU A 208 8.86 -8.83 6.12
C LEU A 208 9.26 -7.95 7.31
N TYR A 209 9.99 -6.88 7.02
CA TYR A 209 10.51 -5.94 8.01
C TYR A 209 9.51 -4.82 8.25
N THR A 210 8.88 -4.80 9.42
CA THR A 210 7.81 -3.86 9.77
C THR A 210 8.11 -3.15 11.09
N PRO A 211 9.05 -2.18 11.09
CA PRO A 211 9.24 -1.32 12.25
C PRO A 211 7.99 -0.45 12.45
N GLU A 212 7.55 -0.27 13.69
CA GLU A 212 6.37 0.55 14.01
C GLU A 212 6.70 2.05 13.92
N ILE A 213 6.02 2.78 13.02
CA ILE A 213 6.26 4.23 12.82
C ILE A 213 5.77 5.07 13.99
N ASN A 214 4.68 4.65 14.65
CA ASN A 214 4.13 5.36 15.82
C ASN A 214 4.87 5.02 17.12
N SER A 215 5.97 4.26 17.03
CA SER A 215 6.86 4.05 18.18
C SER A 215 7.47 5.37 18.69
N ALA A 216 7.96 5.33 19.91
CA ALA A 216 8.64 6.50 20.51
C ALA A 216 9.68 7.08 19.55
N ASN A 217 9.72 8.40 19.47
CA ASN A 217 10.60 9.15 18.57
C ASN A 217 12.05 8.64 18.63
N ILE A 218 12.53 8.10 17.54
CA ILE A 218 13.83 7.41 17.42
C ILE A 218 15.04 8.33 17.76
N LEU A 219 14.85 9.65 17.64
CA LEU A 219 15.84 10.66 18.01
C LEU A 219 15.71 11.14 19.48
N GLY A 220 14.81 10.52 20.26
CA GLY A 220 14.63 10.79 21.69
C GLY A 220 13.78 12.03 22.03
N GLY A 221 13.06 12.59 21.06
CA GLY A 221 12.10 13.66 21.26
C GLY A 221 10.76 13.19 21.85
N ALA A 222 9.89 14.13 22.19
CA ALA A 222 8.52 13.82 22.62
C ALA A 222 7.67 13.33 21.44
N GLY A 223 6.67 12.48 21.71
CA GLY A 223 5.77 11.90 20.71
C GLY A 223 6.38 10.73 19.93
N ASP A 224 5.79 10.44 18.80
CA ASP A 224 6.23 9.40 17.87
C ASP A 224 7.05 9.97 16.70
N ASN A 225 7.51 9.09 15.79
CA ASN A 225 8.33 9.49 14.64
C ASN A 225 7.59 10.39 13.65
N THR A 226 6.25 10.37 13.62
CA THR A 226 5.45 11.19 12.70
C THR A 226 5.31 12.64 13.14
N LYS A 227 5.82 13.01 14.31
CA LYS A 227 5.72 14.37 14.88
C LYS A 227 6.93 15.27 14.56
N SER A 228 7.92 14.75 13.82
CA SER A 228 9.12 15.50 13.43
C SER A 228 9.61 15.06 12.06
N PHE A 229 10.06 16.01 11.24
CA PHE A 229 10.66 15.73 9.92
C PHE A 229 11.94 14.90 10.06
N ASN A 230 12.86 15.29 10.94
CA ASN A 230 14.10 14.55 11.15
C ASN A 230 13.86 13.14 11.73
N ALA A 231 12.83 12.98 12.59
CA ALA A 231 12.55 11.67 13.17
C ALA A 231 11.98 10.69 12.12
N VAL A 232 11.11 11.15 11.23
CA VAL A 232 10.58 10.27 10.18
C VAL A 232 11.65 9.87 9.17
N SER A 233 12.57 10.76 8.79
CA SER A 233 13.71 10.42 7.94
C SER A 233 14.64 9.41 8.62
N ALA A 234 14.95 9.60 9.93
CA ALA A 234 15.75 8.63 10.70
C ALA A 234 15.02 7.28 10.86
N TYR A 235 13.71 7.30 10.97
CA TYR A 235 12.88 6.09 10.96
C TYR A 235 12.93 5.38 9.60
N ASP A 236 12.76 6.09 8.49
CA ASP A 236 12.84 5.54 7.14
C ASP A 236 14.21 4.93 6.85
N GLN A 237 15.30 5.46 7.44
CA GLN A 237 16.64 4.92 7.27
C GLN A 237 16.76 3.47 7.74
N ASN A 238 16.01 3.02 8.77
CA ASN A 238 16.02 1.61 9.17
C ASN A 238 15.52 0.68 8.05
N LYS A 239 14.55 1.15 7.25
CA LYS A 239 14.03 0.38 6.11
C LYS A 239 15.00 0.43 4.92
N VAL A 240 15.70 1.55 4.72
CA VAL A 240 16.80 1.64 3.73
C VAL A 240 17.90 0.66 4.07
N ASP A 241 18.32 0.61 5.34
CA ASP A 241 19.36 -0.32 5.80
C ASP A 241 18.91 -1.78 5.60
N ALA A 242 17.63 -2.11 5.87
CA ALA A 242 17.07 -3.44 5.61
C ALA A 242 17.14 -3.81 4.12
N VAL A 243 16.79 -2.88 3.21
CA VAL A 243 16.89 -3.09 1.75
C VAL A 243 18.35 -3.29 1.32
N ILE A 244 19.30 -2.56 1.91
CA ILE A 244 20.73 -2.72 1.64
C ILE A 244 21.21 -4.11 2.12
N HIS A 245 20.82 -4.56 3.30
CA HIS A 245 21.11 -5.91 3.78
C HIS A 245 20.59 -6.99 2.80
N GLU A 246 19.40 -6.81 2.26
CA GLU A 246 18.80 -7.74 1.29
C GLU A 246 19.56 -7.75 -0.04
N ILE A 247 20.06 -6.60 -0.52
CA ILE A 247 20.93 -6.52 -1.70
C ILE A 247 22.24 -7.28 -1.45
N ASP A 248 22.76 -7.22 -0.23
CA ASP A 248 23.94 -7.96 0.21
C ASP A 248 23.71 -9.47 0.38
N GLY A 249 22.44 -9.89 0.26
CA GLY A 249 22.01 -11.27 0.42
C GLY A 249 21.79 -11.70 1.86
N PHE A 250 21.71 -10.75 2.79
CA PHE A 250 21.35 -11.01 4.19
C PHE A 250 19.84 -10.90 4.42
N ASP A 251 19.37 -11.30 5.59
CA ASP A 251 18.05 -10.96 6.08
C ASP A 251 17.96 -9.45 6.38
N SER A 252 16.75 -8.92 6.51
CA SER A 252 16.49 -7.48 6.73
C SER A 252 17.24 -6.90 7.95
N VAL A 253 17.49 -7.74 8.97
CA VAL A 253 18.24 -7.34 10.18
C VAL A 253 19.76 -7.54 10.05
N GLY A 254 20.27 -8.01 8.90
CA GLY A 254 21.67 -8.15 8.59
C GLY A 254 22.39 -9.30 9.33
N GLN A 255 21.66 -10.31 9.82
CA GLN A 255 22.23 -11.36 10.66
C GLN A 255 22.52 -12.66 9.91
N HIS A 256 21.67 -13.06 8.95
CA HIS A 256 21.78 -14.36 8.28
C HIS A 256 21.88 -14.17 6.78
N TYR A 257 22.86 -14.83 6.15
CA TYR A 257 22.95 -14.86 4.69
C TYR A 257 21.90 -15.82 4.13
N VAL A 258 20.97 -15.29 3.33
CA VAL A 258 19.80 -16.00 2.80
C VAL A 258 19.65 -15.85 1.28
N GLY A 259 20.54 -15.09 0.66
CA GLY A 259 20.53 -14.76 -0.76
C GLY A 259 19.63 -13.55 -1.10
N MET A 260 20.00 -12.80 -2.16
CA MET A 260 19.26 -11.62 -2.62
C MET A 260 17.85 -12.01 -3.10
N PRO A 261 16.77 -11.28 -2.72
CA PRO A 261 15.41 -11.59 -3.16
C PRO A 261 15.17 -11.28 -4.65
N ALA A 262 14.25 -11.99 -5.28
CA ALA A 262 13.77 -11.67 -6.62
C ALA A 262 12.86 -10.44 -6.64
N ILE A 263 12.07 -10.24 -5.58
CA ILE A 263 11.29 -9.03 -5.32
C ILE A 263 11.62 -8.52 -3.92
N PHE A 264 11.97 -7.25 -3.82
CA PHE A 264 12.22 -6.57 -2.55
C PHE A 264 11.96 -5.08 -2.69
N GLY A 265 11.94 -4.38 -1.59
CA GLY A 265 11.73 -2.94 -1.57
C GLY A 265 11.12 -2.44 -0.28
N MET A 266 10.71 -1.18 -0.31
CA MET A 266 10.18 -0.52 0.88
C MET A 266 9.21 0.60 0.56
N ASN A 267 8.56 1.05 1.62
CA ASN A 267 7.75 2.25 1.62
C ASN A 267 8.42 3.37 2.42
N PHE A 268 8.54 4.58 1.83
CA PHE A 268 8.98 5.80 2.52
C PHE A 268 7.79 6.58 3.09
N GLN A 269 7.97 7.18 4.27
CA GLN A 269 7.00 8.02 4.96
C GLN A 269 7.37 9.50 4.98
N SER A 270 8.63 9.81 4.75
CA SER A 270 9.21 11.16 4.88
C SER A 270 8.43 12.21 4.10
N VAL A 271 8.11 11.97 2.83
CA VAL A 271 7.40 12.93 1.98
C VAL A 271 5.98 13.20 2.51
N SER A 272 5.24 12.15 2.91
CA SER A 272 3.90 12.29 3.48
C SER A 272 3.91 13.17 4.74
N ILE A 273 4.87 12.94 5.64
CA ILE A 273 5.02 13.78 6.85
C ILE A 273 5.47 15.20 6.48
N GLY A 274 6.37 15.33 5.49
CA GLY A 274 6.77 16.63 4.93
C GLY A 274 5.60 17.45 4.40
N GLN A 275 4.56 16.81 3.89
CA GLN A 275 3.34 17.44 3.40
C GLN A 275 2.34 17.77 4.54
N LYS A 276 2.26 16.92 5.58
CA LYS A 276 1.23 17.00 6.64
C LYS A 276 1.59 17.98 7.76
N LEU A 277 2.84 18.01 8.23
CA LEU A 277 3.24 18.82 9.37
C LEU A 277 3.35 20.31 9.00
N ALA A 278 2.67 21.18 9.77
CA ALA A 278 2.69 22.61 9.53
C ALA A 278 4.01 23.28 9.94
N ALA A 279 4.73 22.71 10.92
CA ALA A 279 5.92 23.32 11.51
C ALA A 279 6.84 22.28 12.14
N SER A 280 8.04 22.71 12.52
CA SER A 280 9.05 21.93 13.24
C SER A 280 8.46 21.16 14.42
N GLY A 281 8.79 19.88 14.51
CA GLY A 281 8.48 19.01 15.63
C GLY A 281 9.57 19.00 16.72
N PRO A 282 9.44 18.10 17.72
CA PRO A 282 10.30 18.10 18.91
C PRO A 282 11.80 17.87 18.66
N THR A 283 12.17 17.19 17.56
CA THR A 283 13.57 16.88 17.20
C THR A 283 14.07 17.65 15.99
N ASP A 284 13.27 18.61 15.51
CA ASP A 284 13.61 19.42 14.35
C ASP A 284 14.30 20.73 14.75
N PRO A 285 15.18 21.27 13.90
CA PRO A 285 15.59 22.66 14.04
C PRO A 285 14.40 23.60 13.86
N ALA A 286 14.39 24.72 14.55
CA ALA A 286 13.32 25.71 14.42
C ALA A 286 13.25 26.28 12.99
N GLY A 287 12.03 26.59 12.54
CA GLY A 287 11.80 27.28 11.26
C GLY A 287 11.55 26.34 10.06
N LEU A 288 11.40 25.02 10.27
CA LEU A 288 10.91 24.13 9.23
C LEU A 288 9.40 24.30 9.05
N VAL A 289 8.97 24.33 7.80
CA VAL A 289 7.58 24.45 7.37
C VAL A 289 7.32 23.37 6.34
N GLY A 290 6.29 22.55 6.55
CA GLY A 290 5.88 21.51 5.60
C GLY A 290 4.92 22.03 4.55
N GLY A 291 4.41 21.10 3.72
CA GLY A 291 3.49 21.39 2.63
C GLY A 291 4.11 22.21 1.50
N TYR A 292 3.26 22.82 0.71
CA TYR A 292 3.63 23.59 -0.49
C TYR A 292 3.45 25.09 -0.29
N ALA A 293 4.26 25.87 -1.00
CA ALA A 293 4.20 27.31 -1.01
C ALA A 293 3.13 27.85 -1.98
N ASP A 294 2.75 27.07 -2.98
CA ASP A 294 1.81 27.45 -4.02
C ASP A 294 1.13 26.24 -4.71
N ALA A 295 0.18 26.52 -5.59
CA ALA A 295 -0.57 25.54 -6.38
C ALA A 295 0.26 24.80 -7.44
N ASN A 296 1.52 25.20 -7.68
CA ASN A 296 2.43 24.52 -8.60
C ASN A 296 3.27 23.45 -7.89
N ALA A 297 2.91 23.08 -6.67
CA ALA A 297 3.63 22.16 -5.81
C ALA A 297 5.10 22.58 -5.55
N THR A 298 5.35 23.89 -5.39
CA THR A 298 6.63 24.37 -4.90
C THR A 298 6.78 23.97 -3.44
N PRO A 299 7.72 23.06 -3.06
CA PRO A 299 7.81 22.57 -1.70
C PRO A 299 8.32 23.65 -0.75
N ASN A 300 7.74 23.74 0.45
CA ASN A 300 8.35 24.47 1.55
C ASN A 300 9.64 23.76 2.03
N ASN A 301 10.42 24.42 2.88
CA ASN A 301 11.77 23.98 3.24
C ASN A 301 11.82 22.56 3.87
N ALA A 302 10.83 22.19 4.68
CA ALA A 302 10.78 20.84 5.25
C ALA A 302 10.44 19.78 4.19
N LEU A 303 9.42 20.01 3.37
CA LEU A 303 9.08 19.08 2.28
C LEU A 303 10.23 18.96 1.27
N ALA A 304 10.93 20.06 0.96
CA ALA A 304 12.13 20.00 0.12
C ALA A 304 13.24 19.14 0.76
N GLN A 305 13.42 19.23 2.09
CA GLN A 305 14.34 18.35 2.83
C GLN A 305 13.94 16.87 2.71
N GLU A 306 12.65 16.56 2.87
CA GLU A 306 12.18 15.17 2.80
C GLU A 306 12.31 14.58 1.38
N LEU A 307 12.02 15.36 0.35
CA LEU A 307 12.26 14.95 -1.04
C LEU A 307 13.75 14.70 -1.31
N ALA A 308 14.63 15.56 -0.80
CA ALA A 308 16.08 15.38 -0.92
C ALA A 308 16.59 14.17 -0.12
N TYR A 309 16.00 13.87 1.05
CA TYR A 309 16.31 12.69 1.81
C TYR A 309 15.95 11.41 1.01
N VAL A 310 14.75 11.32 0.45
CA VAL A 310 14.34 10.16 -0.35
C VAL A 310 15.23 9.97 -1.58
N ASP A 311 15.59 11.06 -2.28
CA ASP A 311 16.53 10.99 -3.42
C ASP A 311 17.90 10.45 -3.00
N GLY A 312 18.44 10.95 -1.86
CA GLY A 312 19.70 10.49 -1.30
C GLY A 312 19.67 9.01 -0.88
N ALA A 313 18.58 8.58 -0.25
CA ALA A 313 18.36 7.19 0.17
C ALA A 313 18.27 6.24 -1.05
N LEU A 314 17.56 6.63 -2.10
CA LEU A 314 17.55 5.92 -3.38
C LEU A 314 18.97 5.84 -3.98
N GLY A 315 19.76 6.93 -3.83
CA GLY A 315 21.16 6.97 -4.24
C GLY A 315 22.00 5.92 -3.52
N GLN A 316 21.80 5.72 -2.21
CA GLN A 316 22.49 4.67 -1.43
C GLN A 316 22.12 3.26 -1.96
N ILE A 317 20.83 2.99 -2.16
CA ILE A 317 20.34 1.71 -2.68
C ILE A 317 20.91 1.43 -4.09
N VAL A 318 20.86 2.42 -4.98
CA VAL A 318 21.42 2.28 -6.35
C VAL A 318 22.94 2.07 -6.32
N ALA A 319 23.65 2.73 -5.41
CA ALA A 319 25.08 2.54 -5.24
C ALA A 319 25.41 1.10 -4.80
N GLU A 320 24.63 0.54 -3.87
CA GLU A 320 24.83 -0.86 -3.43
C GLU A 320 24.50 -1.86 -4.54
N LEU A 321 23.42 -1.68 -5.30
CA LEU A 321 23.14 -2.52 -6.48
C LEU A 321 24.30 -2.53 -7.47
N LYS A 322 24.96 -1.39 -7.69
CA LYS A 322 26.14 -1.28 -8.56
C LYS A 322 27.36 -1.94 -7.94
N ALA A 323 27.58 -1.76 -6.64
CA ALA A 323 28.70 -2.39 -5.92
C ALA A 323 28.64 -3.92 -5.95
N ARG A 324 27.42 -4.48 -5.92
CA ARG A 324 27.18 -5.94 -6.05
C ARG A 324 27.10 -6.43 -7.50
N ASN A 325 27.23 -5.55 -8.50
CA ASN A 325 27.11 -5.86 -9.93
C ASN A 325 25.74 -6.47 -10.31
N VAL A 326 24.68 -6.08 -9.64
CA VAL A 326 23.30 -6.54 -9.91
C VAL A 326 22.38 -5.42 -10.43
N TYR A 327 22.90 -4.20 -10.59
CA TYR A 327 22.13 -3.06 -11.08
C TYR A 327 21.48 -3.32 -12.44
N ASP A 328 22.24 -3.84 -13.41
CA ASP A 328 21.72 -4.10 -14.76
C ASP A 328 20.73 -5.26 -14.83
N SER A 329 20.75 -6.15 -13.86
CA SER A 329 19.79 -7.27 -13.72
C SER A 329 18.60 -6.96 -12.79
N THR A 330 18.50 -5.72 -12.31
CA THR A 330 17.41 -5.25 -11.43
C THR A 330 16.53 -4.26 -12.17
N LEU A 331 15.21 -4.52 -12.20
CA LEU A 331 14.21 -3.53 -12.59
C LEU A 331 13.88 -2.69 -11.38
N ILE A 332 13.98 -1.37 -11.48
CA ILE A 332 13.65 -0.42 -10.40
C ILE A 332 12.34 0.26 -10.73
N ILE A 333 11.35 0.14 -9.84
CA ILE A 333 10.06 0.80 -9.93
C ILE A 333 9.94 1.75 -8.74
N VAL A 334 9.74 3.04 -9.00
CA VAL A 334 9.42 4.05 -7.97
C VAL A 334 8.02 4.55 -8.22
N SER A 335 7.15 4.46 -7.22
CA SER A 335 5.76 4.95 -7.28
C SER A 335 5.32 5.44 -5.90
N ALA A 336 4.03 5.71 -5.73
CA ALA A 336 3.43 6.05 -4.45
C ALA A 336 2.14 5.24 -4.23
N LYS A 337 1.79 4.99 -2.98
CA LYS A 337 0.51 4.36 -2.60
C LYS A 337 -0.64 5.33 -2.85
N HIS A 338 -0.43 6.61 -2.54
CA HIS A 338 -1.37 7.71 -2.65
C HIS A 338 -0.62 9.04 -2.83
N GLY A 339 -1.33 10.08 -3.29
CA GLY A 339 -0.95 11.47 -3.14
C GLY A 339 -1.49 12.04 -1.82
N GLN A 340 -1.57 13.35 -1.70
CA GLN A 340 -2.18 14.05 -0.54
C GLN A 340 -2.79 15.38 -0.97
N SER A 341 -3.97 15.69 -0.41
CA SER A 341 -4.76 16.87 -0.74
C SER A 341 -4.90 17.81 0.49
N PRO A 342 -4.88 19.15 0.28
CA PRO A 342 -4.62 19.83 -0.97
C PRO A 342 -3.13 20.13 -1.21
N ILE A 343 -2.71 20.20 -2.47
CA ILE A 343 -1.45 20.81 -2.88
C ILE A 343 -1.53 22.34 -2.69
N ASP A 344 -2.60 22.96 -3.17
CA ASP A 344 -2.84 24.38 -2.97
C ASP A 344 -3.38 24.66 -1.56
N GLY A 345 -2.50 25.04 -0.65
CA GLY A 345 -2.86 25.36 0.73
C GLY A 345 -3.89 26.50 0.88
N THR A 346 -4.13 27.33 -0.16
CA THR A 346 -5.16 28.37 -0.13
C THR A 346 -6.58 27.81 -0.20
N THR A 347 -6.74 26.59 -0.69
CA THR A 347 -8.02 25.88 -0.75
C THR A 347 -8.33 25.12 0.54
N ARG A 348 -7.35 24.99 1.45
CA ARG A 348 -7.49 24.20 2.67
C ARG A 348 -8.64 24.67 3.54
N THR A 349 -9.55 23.74 3.84
CA THR A 349 -10.68 23.94 4.77
C THR A 349 -10.72 22.77 5.74
N THR A 350 -10.84 23.05 7.04
CA THR A 350 -10.94 21.99 8.06
C THR A 350 -12.37 21.85 8.57
N ARG A 351 -12.74 20.62 8.88
CA ARG A 351 -14.01 20.26 9.54
C ARG A 351 -13.76 19.23 10.63
N ASP A 352 -14.54 19.29 11.69
CA ASP A 352 -14.60 18.27 12.73
C ASP A 352 -15.69 17.27 12.37
N ASP A 353 -15.29 16.09 11.90
CA ASP A 353 -16.15 14.99 11.44
C ASP A 353 -17.10 14.48 12.55
N SER A 354 -16.64 14.53 13.79
CA SER A 354 -17.42 14.09 14.97
C SER A 354 -18.72 14.87 15.17
N GLN A 355 -18.80 16.08 14.61
CA GLN A 355 -19.99 16.91 14.68
C GLN A 355 -21.08 16.48 13.69
N PHE A 356 -20.78 15.63 12.73
CA PHE A 356 -21.70 15.28 11.63
C PHE A 356 -22.01 13.81 11.55
N PHE A 357 -21.01 12.97 11.39
CA PHE A 357 -21.20 11.60 10.91
C PHE A 357 -21.66 10.60 11.96
N PRO A 358 -21.25 10.68 13.24
CA PRO A 358 -21.74 9.76 14.29
C PRO A 358 -23.23 9.89 14.59
N GLN A 359 -23.88 11.00 14.19
CA GLN A 359 -25.33 11.21 14.39
C GLN A 359 -26.18 10.58 13.28
N THR A 360 -25.58 9.91 12.30
CA THR A 360 -26.28 9.24 11.20
C THR A 360 -27.20 8.14 11.74
N PRO A 361 -28.50 8.12 11.38
CA PRO A 361 -29.38 7.03 11.77
C PRO A 361 -28.86 5.67 11.34
N GLY A 362 -28.78 4.72 12.26
CA GLY A 362 -28.22 3.39 12.01
C GLY A 362 -26.70 3.39 11.85
N TYR A 363 -26.02 4.38 12.38
CA TYR A 363 -24.54 4.51 12.36
C TYR A 363 -23.86 3.25 12.89
N GLY A 364 -22.87 2.77 12.17
CA GLY A 364 -21.97 1.71 12.58
C GLY A 364 -20.54 2.24 12.76
N PHE A 365 -19.98 2.79 11.69
CA PHE A 365 -18.62 3.32 11.67
C PHE A 365 -18.45 4.34 10.54
N HIS A 366 -17.46 5.21 10.66
CA HIS A 366 -16.97 6.04 9.55
C HIS A 366 -15.50 6.32 9.69
N ILE A 367 -14.86 6.58 8.56
CA ILE A 367 -13.54 7.22 8.47
C ILE A 367 -13.68 8.48 7.61
N ALA A 368 -13.04 9.56 8.05
CA ALA A 368 -13.07 10.83 7.35
C ALA A 368 -11.73 11.54 7.48
N ASP A 369 -10.96 11.56 6.39
CA ASP A 369 -9.72 12.34 6.26
C ASP A 369 -9.93 13.48 5.23
N ASP A 370 -9.88 13.19 3.94
CA ASP A 370 -10.34 14.08 2.87
C ASP A 370 -11.43 13.41 1.99
N VAL A 371 -12.03 12.37 2.53
CA VAL A 371 -13.18 11.60 2.04
C VAL A 371 -14.04 11.20 3.23
N LEU A 372 -15.31 10.92 3.02
CA LEU A 372 -16.14 10.19 3.99
C LEU A 372 -16.39 8.79 3.46
N LEU A 373 -16.02 7.76 4.20
CA LEU A 373 -16.54 6.40 4.06
C LEU A 373 -17.41 6.11 5.30
N LEU A 374 -18.67 5.69 5.10
CA LEU A 374 -19.57 5.42 6.21
C LEU A 374 -20.27 4.08 6.04
N TRP A 375 -20.25 3.30 7.11
CA TRP A 375 -20.92 2.02 7.24
C TRP A 375 -22.07 2.11 8.25
N LEU A 376 -23.19 1.50 7.91
CA LEU A 376 -24.30 1.32 8.84
C LEU A 376 -24.13 0.03 9.65
N ASP A 377 -24.66 0.05 10.85
CA ASP A 377 -24.76 -1.13 11.72
C ASP A 377 -25.47 -2.27 10.98
N PRO A 378 -24.94 -3.49 10.96
CA PRO A 378 -25.50 -4.60 10.16
C PRO A 378 -26.94 -4.95 10.51
N VAL A 379 -27.38 -4.75 11.75
CA VAL A 379 -28.76 -5.03 12.19
C VAL A 379 -29.71 -3.94 11.71
N GLN A 380 -29.23 -2.71 11.58
CA GLN A 380 -30.05 -1.53 11.26
C GLN A 380 -29.94 -1.12 9.78
N GLN A 381 -28.95 -1.60 9.05
CA GLN A 381 -28.58 -1.17 7.69
C GLN A 381 -29.82 -1.02 6.77
N ALA A 382 -30.55 -2.10 6.58
CA ALA A 382 -31.70 -2.09 5.67
C ALA A 382 -32.82 -1.16 6.11
N ALA A 383 -33.09 -1.06 7.42
CA ALA A 383 -34.18 -0.25 7.99
C ALA A 383 -33.84 1.24 8.02
N GLN A 384 -32.57 1.60 8.28
CA GLN A 384 -32.18 3.00 8.53
C GLN A 384 -31.57 3.69 7.30
N LYS A 385 -31.26 2.97 6.23
CA LYS A 385 -30.57 3.52 5.07
C LYS A 385 -31.20 4.78 4.49
N GLY A 386 -32.52 4.78 4.34
CA GLY A 386 -33.25 5.95 3.83
C GLY A 386 -33.21 7.15 4.78
N ALA A 387 -33.24 6.91 6.10
CA ALA A 387 -33.13 7.96 7.11
C ALA A 387 -31.65 8.49 7.16
N ALA A 388 -30.68 7.59 7.08
CA ALA A 388 -29.26 7.93 6.99
C ALA A 388 -28.96 8.83 5.78
N LEU A 389 -29.44 8.47 4.59
CA LEU A 389 -29.26 9.29 3.39
C LEU A 389 -29.84 10.70 3.56
N LYS A 390 -31.06 10.81 4.07
CA LYS A 390 -31.68 12.11 4.32
C LYS A 390 -30.93 12.95 5.34
N TYR A 391 -30.43 12.32 6.40
CA TYR A 391 -29.60 12.98 7.39
C TYR A 391 -28.30 13.49 6.79
N LEU A 392 -27.53 12.64 6.10
CA LEU A 392 -26.26 13.02 5.46
C LEU A 392 -26.47 14.15 4.45
N GLN A 393 -27.55 14.11 3.66
CA GLN A 393 -27.93 15.22 2.77
C GLN A 393 -28.22 16.52 3.53
N SER A 394 -28.82 16.44 4.71
CA SER A 394 -29.15 17.63 5.52
C SER A 394 -27.92 18.30 6.14
N VAL A 395 -26.88 17.54 6.44
CA VAL A 395 -25.61 18.05 7.02
C VAL A 395 -24.53 18.30 5.96
N ALA A 396 -24.75 17.92 4.69
CA ALA A 396 -23.74 17.96 3.63
C ALA A 396 -23.06 19.33 3.48
N ALA A 397 -23.85 20.42 3.49
CA ALA A 397 -23.29 21.77 3.37
C ALA A 397 -22.43 22.16 4.58
N ALA A 398 -22.81 21.80 5.81
CA ALA A 398 -22.04 22.08 7.03
C ALA A 398 -20.77 21.22 7.11
N ALA A 399 -20.85 19.96 6.69
CA ALA A 399 -19.72 19.03 6.56
C ALA A 399 -18.84 19.32 5.33
N ASN A 400 -19.19 20.30 4.52
CA ASN A 400 -18.51 20.66 3.27
C ASN A 400 -18.45 19.53 2.24
N LEU A 401 -19.45 18.63 2.23
CA LEU A 401 -19.61 17.59 1.22
C LEU A 401 -20.15 18.17 -0.09
N GLN A 402 -19.44 17.89 -1.18
CA GLN A 402 -19.85 18.26 -2.55
C GLN A 402 -20.76 17.18 -3.17
N VAL A 403 -20.36 15.91 -2.99
CA VAL A 403 -21.08 14.76 -3.56
C VAL A 403 -21.27 13.71 -2.47
N LEU A 404 -22.43 13.05 -2.50
CA LEU A 404 -22.72 11.90 -1.64
C LEU A 404 -23.24 10.76 -2.51
N TYR A 405 -22.46 9.67 -2.57
CA TYR A 405 -22.83 8.43 -3.25
C TYR A 405 -23.40 7.43 -2.25
N THR A 406 -24.42 6.68 -2.65
CA THR A 406 -24.80 5.45 -1.97
C THR A 406 -23.96 4.28 -2.46
N GLY A 407 -23.77 3.26 -1.64
CA GLY A 407 -23.02 2.07 -2.01
C GLY A 407 -23.62 1.34 -3.23
N GLU A 408 -24.95 1.43 -3.44
CA GLU A 408 -25.59 0.87 -4.65
C GLU A 408 -25.21 1.64 -5.91
N GLN A 409 -25.09 2.99 -5.84
CA GLN A 409 -24.62 3.78 -6.98
C GLN A 409 -23.18 3.40 -7.35
N LEU A 410 -22.31 3.22 -6.35
CA LEU A 410 -20.93 2.78 -6.54
C LEU A 410 -20.86 1.36 -7.09
N ALA A 411 -21.74 0.47 -6.65
CA ALA A 411 -21.84 -0.90 -7.15
C ALA A 411 -22.36 -0.94 -8.61
N ALA A 412 -23.33 -0.12 -8.94
CA ALA A 412 -23.86 -0.01 -10.31
C ALA A 412 -22.82 0.54 -11.29
N SER A 413 -21.89 1.38 -10.79
CA SER A 413 -20.77 1.93 -11.56
C SER A 413 -19.51 1.04 -11.52
N HIS A 414 -19.58 -0.16 -10.94
CA HIS A 414 -18.46 -1.10 -10.78
C HIS A 414 -17.24 -0.53 -10.04
N ILE A 415 -17.47 0.46 -9.16
CA ILE A 415 -16.40 1.04 -8.33
C ILE A 415 -16.19 0.21 -7.07
N TYR A 416 -17.31 -0.19 -6.39
CA TYR A 416 -17.28 -1.05 -5.21
C TYR A 416 -18.29 -2.19 -5.31
N LYS A 417 -18.24 -3.14 -4.39
CA LYS A 417 -19.29 -4.16 -4.22
C LYS A 417 -20.54 -3.54 -3.59
N ASN A 418 -21.69 -4.15 -3.86
CA ASN A 418 -22.92 -3.73 -3.19
C ASN A 418 -22.83 -4.03 -1.67
N PRO A 419 -23.00 -3.02 -0.78
CA PRO A 419 -22.85 -3.20 0.66
C PRO A 419 -23.90 -4.14 1.29
N LEU A 420 -25.04 -4.36 0.64
CA LEU A 420 -26.02 -5.35 1.08
C LEU A 420 -25.57 -6.80 0.89
N HIS A 421 -24.54 -7.03 0.07
CA HIS A 421 -23.98 -8.35 -0.26
C HIS A 421 -22.47 -8.46 0.00
N ASN A 422 -21.89 -7.43 0.63
CA ASN A 422 -20.48 -7.37 0.98
C ASN A 422 -20.32 -6.64 2.32
N GLY A 423 -19.89 -7.38 3.33
CA GLY A 423 -19.77 -6.85 4.70
C GLY A 423 -18.76 -5.70 4.85
N LYS A 424 -17.81 -5.57 3.91
CA LYS A 424 -16.74 -4.57 3.97
C LYS A 424 -17.04 -3.30 3.18
N ALA A 425 -17.89 -3.34 2.16
CA ALA A 425 -18.17 -2.17 1.33
C ALA A 425 -18.95 -1.10 2.13
N PRO A 426 -18.59 0.20 2.02
CA PRO A 426 -19.30 1.28 2.69
C PRO A 426 -20.72 1.48 2.13
N ASP A 427 -21.64 1.92 2.98
CA ASP A 427 -23.01 2.29 2.57
C ASP A 427 -23.07 3.64 1.89
N PHE A 428 -22.19 4.54 2.31
CA PHE A 428 -22.09 5.89 1.76
C PHE A 428 -20.63 6.28 1.55
N VAL A 429 -20.37 7.00 0.46
CA VAL A 429 -19.11 7.67 0.19
C VAL A 429 -19.39 9.13 -0.08
N GLY A 430 -18.85 10.01 0.74
CA GLY A 430 -18.96 11.45 0.61
C GLY A 430 -17.66 12.04 0.06
N LEU A 431 -17.75 12.78 -1.03
CA LEU A 431 -16.61 13.55 -1.55
C LEU A 431 -16.79 15.00 -1.11
N PRO A 432 -15.89 15.56 -0.31
CA PRO A 432 -15.93 16.96 0.06
C PRO A 432 -15.52 17.88 -1.10
N TYR A 433 -15.72 19.18 -0.93
CA TYR A 433 -15.10 20.15 -1.80
C TYR A 433 -13.57 20.06 -1.69
N HIS A 434 -12.89 20.19 -2.83
CA HIS A 434 -11.43 20.11 -2.89
C HIS A 434 -10.75 20.99 -1.82
N GLY A 435 -9.73 20.45 -1.17
CA GLY A 435 -9.01 21.09 -0.07
C GLY A 435 -9.67 20.94 1.30
N THR A 436 -10.80 20.25 1.41
CA THR A 436 -11.40 19.95 2.72
C THR A 436 -10.72 18.76 3.34
N ILE A 437 -10.22 18.92 4.57
CA ILE A 437 -9.73 17.84 5.40
C ILE A 437 -10.52 17.79 6.73
N TYR A 438 -10.85 16.57 7.17
CA TYR A 438 -11.55 16.36 8.43
C TYR A 438 -10.54 16.21 9.55
N THR A 439 -10.34 17.28 10.29
CA THR A 439 -9.39 17.32 11.41
C THR A 439 -9.69 18.47 12.36
N THR A 440 -9.39 18.27 13.64
CA THR A 440 -9.33 19.33 14.66
C THR A 440 -7.90 19.84 14.87
N GLY A 441 -6.91 19.24 14.19
CA GLY A 441 -5.50 19.56 14.32
C GLY A 441 -5.00 20.59 13.32
N THR A 442 -3.68 20.69 13.21
CA THR A 442 -2.95 21.65 12.36
C THR A 442 -2.44 21.04 11.06
N LYS A 443 -2.78 19.80 10.75
CA LYS A 443 -2.36 19.13 9.51
C LYS A 443 -2.65 19.99 8.29
N LEU A 444 -1.71 20.05 7.35
CA LEU A 444 -1.84 20.84 6.13
C LEU A 444 -2.58 20.10 5.02
N SER A 445 -2.46 18.77 5.00
CA SER A 445 -3.06 17.88 4.00
C SER A 445 -3.44 16.54 4.62
N GLU A 446 -4.30 15.81 3.94
CA GLU A 446 -4.66 14.41 4.20
C GLU A 446 -4.74 13.63 2.90
N HIS A 447 -4.96 12.32 3.01
CA HIS A 447 -5.15 11.41 1.88
C HIS A 447 -6.42 10.58 2.09
N GLY A 448 -6.76 9.78 1.10
CA GLY A 448 -7.95 8.92 1.12
C GLY A 448 -9.01 9.36 0.11
N GLY A 449 -8.85 10.56 -0.43
CA GLY A 449 -9.78 11.17 -1.36
C GLY A 449 -9.80 10.57 -2.77
N PHE A 450 -10.56 11.24 -3.62
CA PHE A 450 -10.77 10.87 -5.04
C PHE A 450 -10.28 11.96 -5.98
N SER A 451 -9.71 13.04 -5.44
CA SER A 451 -9.22 14.17 -6.23
C SER A 451 -7.96 13.83 -7.03
N ASP A 452 -7.57 14.69 -7.93
CA ASP A 452 -6.28 14.55 -8.63
C ASP A 452 -5.11 14.65 -7.66
N ASP A 453 -5.16 15.52 -6.65
CA ASP A 453 -4.12 15.64 -5.63
C ASP A 453 -3.92 14.33 -4.87
N ASP A 454 -5.00 13.59 -4.62
CA ASP A 454 -4.94 12.29 -3.94
C ASP A 454 -4.39 11.18 -4.81
N ARG A 455 -4.71 11.22 -6.10
CA ARG A 455 -4.59 10.04 -6.96
C ARG A 455 -3.50 10.13 -8.02
N HIS A 456 -3.09 11.33 -8.43
CA HIS A 456 -2.08 11.55 -9.44
C HIS A 456 -0.68 11.43 -8.82
N VAL A 457 -0.11 10.23 -8.86
CA VAL A 457 1.12 9.85 -8.15
C VAL A 457 2.35 9.77 -9.06
N ALA A 458 3.53 9.88 -8.45
CA ALA A 458 4.79 9.63 -9.14
C ALA A 458 4.88 8.19 -9.65
N MET A 459 5.45 7.99 -10.86
CA MET A 459 5.80 6.67 -11.37
C MET A 459 6.97 6.73 -12.35
N VAL A 460 8.05 6.04 -11.99
CA VAL A 460 9.23 5.81 -12.84
C VAL A 460 9.57 4.33 -12.85
N VAL A 461 9.85 3.79 -14.02
CA VAL A 461 10.41 2.44 -14.17
C VAL A 461 11.75 2.54 -14.90
N SER A 462 12.81 2.08 -14.25
CA SER A 462 14.20 2.17 -14.76
C SER A 462 14.85 0.80 -14.80
N GLY A 463 15.60 0.51 -15.84
CA GLY A 463 16.31 -0.77 -15.97
C GLY A 463 17.02 -0.91 -17.31
N ALA A 464 18.12 -1.69 -17.32
CA ALA A 464 19.00 -1.81 -18.46
C ALA A 464 18.37 -2.53 -19.69
N MET A 465 17.32 -3.31 -19.48
CA MET A 465 16.69 -4.12 -20.53
C MET A 465 15.34 -3.57 -21.01
N LEU A 466 15.04 -2.32 -20.72
CA LEU A 466 13.82 -1.66 -21.21
C LEU A 466 13.87 -1.48 -22.74
N ALA A 467 12.73 -1.65 -23.40
CA ALA A 467 12.61 -1.46 -24.84
C ALA A 467 12.67 0.01 -25.25
N HIS A 468 12.21 0.90 -24.37
CA HIS A 468 12.11 2.33 -24.60
C HIS A 468 12.54 3.11 -23.35
N HIS A 469 12.91 4.38 -23.56
CA HIS A 469 13.18 5.37 -22.51
C HIS A 469 12.42 6.66 -22.81
N GLY A 470 12.13 7.46 -21.80
CA GLY A 470 11.50 8.75 -21.91
C GLY A 470 10.17 8.87 -21.17
N VAL A 471 9.24 9.64 -21.71
CA VAL A 471 7.97 9.96 -21.04
C VAL A 471 6.81 9.26 -21.76
N VAL A 472 5.96 8.60 -20.99
CA VAL A 472 4.67 8.06 -21.42
C VAL A 472 3.57 8.95 -20.86
N THR A 473 2.75 9.54 -21.75
CA THR A 473 1.65 10.44 -21.40
C THR A 473 0.29 9.75 -21.35
N ALA A 474 0.20 8.51 -21.84
CA ALA A 474 -1.03 7.72 -21.70
C ALA A 474 -1.33 7.46 -20.22
N PRO A 475 -2.59 7.57 -19.79
CA PRO A 475 -2.97 7.26 -18.41
C PRO A 475 -2.64 5.82 -18.05
N VAL A 476 -2.04 5.63 -16.88
CA VAL A 476 -1.75 4.32 -16.28
C VAL A 476 -2.23 4.28 -14.82
N GLN A 477 -2.34 3.08 -14.27
CA GLN A 477 -2.73 2.88 -12.88
C GLN A 477 -1.67 2.10 -12.12
N THR A 478 -1.56 2.34 -10.82
CA THR A 478 -0.63 1.61 -9.94
C THR A 478 -0.94 0.12 -9.87
N THR A 479 -2.16 -0.32 -10.17
CA THR A 479 -2.52 -1.74 -10.34
C THR A 479 -1.68 -2.44 -11.42
N GLN A 480 -1.21 -1.70 -12.45
CA GLN A 480 -0.40 -2.25 -13.54
C GLN A 480 1.03 -2.63 -13.10
N ILE A 481 1.46 -2.20 -11.91
CA ILE A 481 2.77 -2.57 -11.34
C ILE A 481 2.88 -4.08 -11.11
N ALA A 482 1.85 -4.70 -10.52
CA ALA A 482 1.87 -6.13 -10.19
C ALA A 482 2.11 -7.05 -11.41
N PRO A 483 1.30 -6.97 -12.49
CA PRO A 483 1.54 -7.78 -13.69
C PRO A 483 2.85 -7.42 -14.38
N THR A 484 3.33 -6.18 -14.29
CA THR A 484 4.63 -5.75 -14.82
C THR A 484 5.79 -6.45 -14.11
N ILE A 485 5.75 -6.52 -12.77
CA ILE A 485 6.76 -7.23 -11.95
C ILE A 485 6.83 -8.70 -12.34
N LEU A 486 5.69 -9.39 -12.43
CA LEU A 486 5.69 -10.80 -12.80
C LEU A 486 6.23 -11.01 -14.22
N THR A 487 5.85 -10.16 -15.18
CA THR A 487 6.38 -10.22 -16.55
C THR A 487 7.92 -10.04 -16.56
N ALA A 488 8.44 -9.06 -15.82
CA ALA A 488 9.88 -8.82 -15.71
C ALA A 488 10.66 -10.03 -15.19
N LEU A 489 10.07 -10.75 -14.24
CA LEU A 489 10.62 -11.98 -13.65
C LEU A 489 10.33 -13.25 -14.48
N GLY A 490 9.70 -13.14 -15.66
CA GLY A 490 9.37 -14.27 -16.51
C GLY A 490 8.22 -15.14 -15.99
N LEU A 491 7.41 -14.61 -15.06
CA LEU A 491 6.26 -15.28 -14.47
C LEU A 491 4.95 -14.86 -15.15
N ASP A 492 3.93 -15.72 -15.08
CA ASP A 492 2.62 -15.42 -15.68
C ASP A 492 1.83 -14.40 -14.85
N PRO A 493 1.53 -13.19 -15.38
CA PRO A 493 0.69 -12.22 -14.71
C PRO A 493 -0.71 -12.73 -14.36
N ASN A 494 -1.24 -13.67 -15.14
CA ASN A 494 -2.54 -14.28 -14.87
C ASN A 494 -2.54 -15.23 -13.66
N ALA A 495 -1.40 -15.51 -13.03
CA ALA A 495 -1.35 -16.14 -11.72
C ALA A 495 -1.96 -15.25 -10.61
N LEU A 496 -2.11 -13.94 -10.86
CA LEU A 496 -2.81 -13.02 -9.97
C LEU A 496 -4.32 -13.03 -10.23
N LYS A 497 -5.09 -13.37 -9.20
CA LYS A 497 -6.56 -13.33 -9.25
C LYS A 497 -7.12 -11.93 -9.54
N GLY A 498 -6.43 -10.89 -9.05
CA GLY A 498 -6.77 -9.50 -9.33
C GLY A 498 -6.68 -9.19 -10.81
N VAL A 499 -5.55 -9.53 -11.42
CA VAL A 499 -5.30 -9.37 -12.87
C VAL A 499 -6.34 -10.12 -13.70
N GLN A 500 -6.66 -11.38 -13.34
CA GLN A 500 -7.69 -12.15 -14.04
C GLN A 500 -9.07 -11.48 -13.99
N LYS A 501 -9.45 -10.93 -12.84
CA LYS A 501 -10.80 -10.37 -12.63
C LYS A 501 -10.97 -8.98 -13.23
N GLU A 502 -9.92 -8.16 -13.19
CA GLU A 502 -9.96 -6.77 -13.64
C GLU A 502 -9.29 -6.57 -15.02
N HIS A 503 -8.72 -7.65 -15.58
CA HIS A 503 -8.01 -7.63 -16.88
C HIS A 503 -6.88 -6.60 -16.92
N THR A 504 -6.20 -6.42 -15.77
CA THR A 504 -5.15 -5.43 -15.58
C THR A 504 -3.96 -5.73 -16.49
N GLN A 505 -3.59 -4.76 -17.32
CA GLN A 505 -2.50 -4.88 -18.26
C GLN A 505 -1.17 -4.51 -17.61
N ILE A 506 -0.05 -4.92 -18.20
CA ILE A 506 1.27 -4.41 -17.83
C ILE A 506 1.39 -2.91 -18.16
N LEU A 507 2.34 -2.23 -17.54
CA LEU A 507 2.69 -0.85 -17.90
C LEU A 507 3.16 -0.80 -19.36
N PRO A 508 2.69 0.16 -20.17
CA PRO A 508 3.02 0.24 -21.58
C PRO A 508 4.47 0.66 -21.83
N ALA A 509 4.99 0.31 -23.01
CA ALA A 509 6.30 0.69 -23.52
C ALA A 509 7.54 0.10 -22.81
N LEU A 510 7.39 -0.78 -21.82
CA LEU A 510 8.52 -1.34 -21.07
C LEU A 510 9.22 -2.46 -21.82
N PHE A 511 8.48 -3.39 -22.37
CA PHE A 511 9.00 -4.62 -22.97
C PHE A 511 8.64 -4.70 -24.45
N LYS A 512 9.44 -5.49 -25.22
CA LYS A 512 9.21 -5.71 -26.65
C LYS A 512 8.09 -6.71 -26.90
#